data_977c753547c0fd1c74d2f0658c9959d0
#
_entry.id   977c753547c0fd1c74d2f0658c9959d0
#
_cell.length_a   1.000
_cell.length_b   1.000
_cell.length_c   1.000
_cell.angle_alpha   90.00
_cell.angle_beta   90.00
_cell.angle_gamma   90.00
#
_symmetry.space_group_name_H-M   'P 1'
#
loop_
_entity.id
_entity.type
_entity.pdbx_description
1 polymer ?
#
loop_
_entity_poly.entity_id
_entity_poly.type
_entity_poly.pdbx_seq_one_letter_code
_entity_poly.pdbx_strand_id
1 'polypeptide(L)'
;AGFGNPEATYLLSKKMIEAGACCIQIENQVSDVKQCGHQDGKVTVPHEEFHAKINAVRYAFLELGVHDGVIVARTDSEGAGLTQTLPVSREKGDLGSQYINFLKTEEVTLDQAKDDEVLLKKDGKLVRPARLASGLFEFAEGTNIDRVVLDCVASLRAGADLLWIETATPNVADIAHMVNRVREQEPTAKLVYNNSPSFNWTLNFRQQAYDAMVAEGKDVSAYDRAKLMSVEYDNTELALAAD
;
A
#
# COMPACT_ATOMS: atom_id res chain seq x y z
N ALA A 1 9.37 -6.56 10.53
CA ALA A 1 8.89 -7.95 10.68
C ALA A 1 8.08 -8.37 9.43
N GLY A 2 7.53 -9.61 9.43
CA GLY A 2 6.81 -10.12 8.25
C GLY A 2 7.71 -10.76 7.20
N PHE A 3 8.98 -10.98 7.51
CA PHE A 3 9.93 -11.67 6.66
C PHE A 3 9.58 -13.16 6.52
N GLY A 4 9.63 -13.67 5.28
CA GLY A 4 9.30 -15.06 4.97
C GLY A 4 7.80 -15.35 4.97
N ASN A 5 7.45 -16.61 5.19
CA ASN A 5 6.07 -17.08 5.29
C ASN A 5 5.46 -16.79 6.69
N PRO A 6 4.18 -17.09 6.93
CA PRO A 6 3.57 -16.87 8.24
C PRO A 6 4.26 -17.56 9.41
N GLU A 7 4.83 -18.76 9.20
CA GLU A 7 5.57 -19.48 10.23
C GLU A 7 6.87 -18.79 10.61
N ALA A 8 7.66 -18.33 9.63
CA ALA A 8 8.84 -17.53 9.86
C ALA A 8 8.51 -16.20 10.55
N THR A 9 7.39 -15.57 10.17
CA THR A 9 6.87 -14.36 10.81
C THR A 9 6.53 -14.61 12.28
N TYR A 10 5.88 -15.74 12.60
CA TYR A 10 5.59 -16.14 13.97
C TYR A 10 6.88 -16.29 14.80
N LEU A 11 7.84 -17.08 14.31
CA LEU A 11 9.09 -17.34 15.02
C LEU A 11 9.90 -16.06 15.27
N LEU A 12 9.97 -15.17 14.28
CA LEU A 12 10.66 -13.90 14.42
C LEU A 12 9.93 -12.99 15.42
N SER A 13 8.61 -12.89 15.31
CA SER A 13 7.80 -12.08 16.22
C SER A 13 7.92 -12.54 17.66
N LYS A 14 7.91 -13.85 17.89
CA LYS A 14 8.13 -14.43 19.23
C LYS A 14 9.45 -13.99 19.82
N LYS A 15 10.54 -14.07 19.08
CA LYS A 15 11.87 -13.60 19.53
C LYS A 15 11.91 -12.10 19.81
N MET A 16 11.22 -11.29 19.01
CA MET A 16 11.14 -9.84 19.24
C MET A 16 10.37 -9.53 20.53
N ILE A 17 9.26 -10.23 20.77
CA ILE A 17 8.45 -10.05 21.98
C ILE A 17 9.24 -10.51 23.22
N GLU A 18 9.92 -11.64 23.16
CA GLU A 18 10.82 -12.12 24.23
C GLU A 18 11.94 -11.10 24.53
N ALA A 19 12.40 -10.36 23.53
CA ALA A 19 13.35 -9.26 23.68
C ALA A 19 12.73 -7.94 24.17
N GLY A 20 11.42 -7.90 24.45
CA GLY A 20 10.72 -6.74 25.01
C GLY A 20 9.94 -5.89 23.99
N ALA A 21 9.78 -6.34 22.76
CA ALA A 21 8.94 -5.59 21.80
C ALA A 21 7.46 -5.68 22.19
N CYS A 22 6.83 -4.53 22.41
CA CYS A 22 5.38 -4.41 22.66
C CYS A 22 4.59 -4.01 21.42
N CYS A 23 5.27 -3.63 20.33
CA CYS A 23 4.67 -3.27 19.06
C CYS A 23 5.46 -3.92 17.91
N ILE A 24 4.77 -4.58 17.00
CA ILE A 24 5.37 -5.20 15.82
C ILE A 24 4.71 -4.63 14.57
N GLN A 25 5.53 -4.04 13.72
CA GLN A 25 5.12 -3.59 12.39
C GLN A 25 5.46 -4.67 11.36
N ILE A 26 4.51 -4.99 10.49
CA ILE A 26 4.70 -5.85 9.33
C ILE A 26 4.17 -5.16 8.08
N GLU A 27 4.66 -5.58 6.91
CA GLU A 27 4.31 -4.98 5.63
C GLU A 27 3.96 -6.04 4.58
N ASN A 28 3.19 -5.63 3.58
CA ASN A 28 2.70 -6.53 2.53
C ASN A 28 3.65 -6.69 1.33
N GLN A 29 4.90 -6.23 1.42
CA GLN A 29 5.89 -6.53 0.39
C GLN A 29 6.37 -7.98 0.45
N VAL A 30 6.71 -8.54 -0.72
CA VAL A 30 7.42 -9.83 -0.81
C VAL A 30 8.82 -9.66 -0.22
N SER A 31 9.17 -10.49 0.76
CA SER A 31 10.39 -10.33 1.58
C SER A 31 11.67 -10.34 0.78
N ASP A 32 11.78 -11.25 -0.20
CA ASP A 32 13.02 -11.52 -0.93
C ASP A 32 13.34 -10.43 -1.97
N VAL A 33 12.34 -9.64 -2.35
CA VAL A 33 12.46 -8.55 -3.34
C VAL A 33 12.03 -7.20 -2.78
N LYS A 34 12.07 -7.07 -1.46
CA LYS A 34 11.67 -5.85 -0.76
C LYS A 34 12.47 -4.64 -1.21
N GLN A 35 11.74 -3.56 -1.55
CA GLN A 35 12.29 -2.25 -1.89
C GLN A 35 12.00 -1.23 -0.79
N CYS A 36 12.76 -0.12 -0.80
CA CYS A 36 12.40 1.05 -0.01
C CYS A 36 10.99 1.54 -0.42
N GLY A 37 10.20 2.02 0.53
CA GLY A 37 8.83 2.48 0.27
C GLY A 37 8.71 3.56 -0.82
N HIS A 38 9.77 4.34 -1.02
CA HIS A 38 9.85 5.41 -2.02
C HIS A 38 10.37 4.95 -3.39
N GLN A 39 10.73 3.68 -3.54
CA GLN A 39 11.27 3.13 -4.79
C GLN A 39 10.18 2.44 -5.61
N ASP A 40 10.40 2.44 -6.93
CA ASP A 40 9.61 1.67 -7.87
C ASP A 40 9.94 0.18 -7.82
N GLY A 41 9.10 -0.65 -8.46
CA GLY A 41 9.34 -2.08 -8.58
C GLY A 41 8.96 -2.89 -7.35
N LYS A 42 8.21 -2.31 -6.41
CA LYS A 42 7.68 -3.05 -5.26
C LYS A 42 6.71 -4.15 -5.70
N VAL A 43 6.84 -5.30 -5.06
CA VAL A 43 6.00 -6.48 -5.27
C VAL A 43 5.25 -6.78 -3.98
N THR A 44 3.93 -6.87 -4.03
CA THR A 44 3.11 -7.20 -2.87
C THR A 44 2.79 -8.69 -2.80
N VAL A 45 2.58 -9.20 -1.58
CA VAL A 45 1.96 -10.50 -1.34
C VAL A 45 0.44 -10.37 -1.43
N PRO A 46 -0.29 -11.45 -1.74
CA PRO A 46 -1.74 -11.44 -1.69
C PRO A 46 -2.26 -11.25 -0.26
N HIS A 47 -3.51 -10.78 -0.14
CA HIS A 47 -4.13 -10.52 1.16
C HIS A 47 -4.07 -11.69 2.11
N GLU A 48 -4.42 -12.89 1.64
CA GLU A 48 -4.50 -14.09 2.47
C GLU A 48 -3.16 -14.38 3.14
N GLU A 49 -2.07 -14.20 2.43
CA GLU A 49 -0.73 -14.39 3.00
C GLU A 49 -0.43 -13.31 4.02
N PHE A 50 -0.76 -12.05 3.72
CA PHE A 50 -0.53 -10.95 4.65
C PHE A 50 -1.39 -11.08 5.92
N HIS A 51 -2.66 -11.49 5.78
CA HIS A 51 -3.56 -11.75 6.92
C HIS A 51 -3.04 -12.92 7.78
N ALA A 52 -2.53 -13.98 7.16
CA ALA A 52 -1.92 -15.08 7.88
C ALA A 52 -0.68 -14.62 8.68
N LYS A 53 0.10 -13.68 8.15
CA LYS A 53 1.22 -13.06 8.88
C LYS A 53 0.73 -12.18 10.05
N ILE A 54 -0.34 -11.39 9.89
CA ILE A 54 -0.97 -10.62 10.99
C ILE A 54 -1.41 -11.56 12.12
N ASN A 55 -2.09 -12.64 11.75
CA ASN A 55 -2.55 -13.66 12.71
C ASN A 55 -1.37 -14.35 13.42
N ALA A 56 -0.28 -14.62 12.69
CA ALA A 56 0.93 -15.21 13.25
C ALA A 56 1.58 -14.30 14.32
N VAL A 57 1.62 -12.99 14.09
CA VAL A 57 2.08 -12.00 15.08
C VAL A 57 1.17 -11.97 16.30
N ARG A 58 -0.15 -11.93 16.09
CA ARG A 58 -1.14 -11.95 17.19
C ARG A 58 -1.00 -13.22 18.02
N TYR A 59 -0.83 -14.36 17.36
CA TYR A 59 -0.63 -15.62 18.06
C TYR A 59 0.64 -15.62 18.92
N ALA A 60 1.74 -15.07 18.41
CA ALA A 60 2.99 -14.95 19.19
C ALA A 60 2.81 -14.08 20.45
N PHE A 61 2.09 -12.96 20.37
CA PHE A 61 1.74 -12.13 21.52
C PHE A 61 0.91 -12.91 22.55
N LEU A 62 -0.14 -13.60 22.10
CA LEU A 62 -1.04 -14.35 22.98
C LEU A 62 -0.32 -15.52 23.68
N GLU A 63 0.51 -16.26 22.95
CA GLU A 63 1.31 -17.38 23.51
C GLU A 63 2.24 -16.93 24.61
N LEU A 64 2.83 -15.74 24.48
CA LEU A 64 3.73 -15.17 25.49
C LEU A 64 3.00 -14.39 26.60
N GLY A 65 1.67 -14.40 26.61
CA GLY A 65 0.85 -13.72 27.61
C GLY A 65 0.84 -12.19 27.49
N VAL A 66 1.23 -11.64 26.35
CA VAL A 66 1.20 -10.20 26.06
C VAL A 66 -0.11 -9.85 25.38
N HIS A 67 -1.14 -9.55 26.16
CA HIS A 67 -2.50 -9.32 25.66
C HIS A 67 -2.73 -7.93 25.05
N ASP A 68 -1.87 -6.98 25.34
CA ASP A 68 -1.90 -5.58 24.90
C ASP A 68 -0.87 -5.25 23.81
N GLY A 69 -0.26 -6.29 23.22
CA GLY A 69 0.69 -6.16 22.12
C GLY A 69 0.04 -5.54 20.88
N VAL A 70 0.71 -4.55 20.29
CA VAL A 70 0.21 -3.76 19.17
C VAL A 70 0.75 -4.28 17.83
N ILE A 71 -0.12 -4.42 16.84
CA ILE A 71 0.25 -4.79 15.46
C ILE A 71 0.00 -3.60 14.54
N VAL A 72 1.05 -3.14 13.86
CA VAL A 72 0.97 -2.13 12.81
C VAL A 72 1.03 -2.82 11.45
N ALA A 73 -0.04 -2.78 10.70
CA ALA A 73 -0.09 -3.31 9.33
C ALA A 73 0.25 -2.19 8.34
N ARG A 74 1.38 -2.34 7.65
CA ARG A 74 1.83 -1.42 6.61
C ARG A 74 1.42 -1.95 5.24
N THR A 75 0.81 -1.09 4.43
CA THR A 75 0.59 -1.34 3.01
C THR A 75 1.52 -0.48 2.15
N ASP A 76 2.15 -1.11 1.18
CA ASP A 76 2.98 -0.49 0.15
C ASP A 76 2.26 -0.41 -1.21
N SER A 77 0.96 -0.70 -1.24
CA SER A 77 0.16 -0.82 -2.48
C SER A 77 -0.01 0.48 -3.23
N GLU A 78 0.21 1.65 -2.59
CA GLU A 78 0.18 2.94 -3.30
C GLU A 78 1.23 2.97 -4.41
N GLY A 79 2.47 2.58 -4.13
CA GLY A 79 3.57 2.59 -5.09
C GLY A 79 3.90 1.22 -5.69
N ALA A 80 3.16 0.14 -5.37
CA ALA A 80 3.46 -1.19 -5.89
C ALA A 80 2.70 -1.47 -7.19
N GLY A 81 3.42 -1.79 -8.25
CA GLY A 81 2.86 -2.17 -9.55
C GLY A 81 2.68 -3.68 -9.76
N LEU A 82 3.20 -4.51 -8.87
CA LEU A 82 3.33 -5.95 -9.08
C LEU A 82 2.85 -6.76 -7.87
N THR A 83 2.35 -7.97 -8.13
CA THR A 83 2.07 -8.97 -7.10
C THR A 83 2.64 -10.34 -7.46
N GLN A 84 2.97 -11.13 -6.43
CA GLN A 84 3.60 -12.43 -6.61
C GLN A 84 2.62 -13.51 -7.05
N THR A 85 1.43 -13.52 -6.48
CA THR A 85 0.40 -14.52 -6.72
C THR A 85 -0.98 -13.89 -6.83
N LEU A 86 -1.94 -14.66 -7.31
CA LEU A 86 -3.33 -14.24 -7.42
C LEU A 86 -4.13 -14.82 -6.24
N PRO A 87 -4.78 -13.98 -5.44
CA PRO A 87 -5.75 -14.43 -4.47
C PRO A 87 -7.02 -14.88 -5.21
N VAL A 88 -7.23 -16.17 -5.34
CA VAL A 88 -8.44 -16.73 -5.94
C VAL A 88 -9.37 -17.21 -4.84
N SER A 89 -10.43 -16.45 -4.58
CA SER A 89 -11.52 -16.87 -3.73
C SER A 89 -12.73 -17.33 -4.57
N ARG A 90 -13.40 -18.39 -4.11
CA ARG A 90 -14.66 -18.87 -4.70
C ARG A 90 -15.88 -18.16 -4.11
N GLU A 91 -15.72 -17.48 -2.99
CA GLU A 91 -16.79 -16.80 -2.30
C GLU A 91 -17.01 -15.41 -2.87
N LYS A 92 -18.25 -15.16 -3.31
CA LYS A 92 -18.62 -13.85 -3.85
C LYS A 92 -18.61 -12.80 -2.73
N GLY A 93 -17.86 -11.72 -2.96
CA GLY A 93 -17.76 -10.61 -2.00
C GLY A 93 -16.64 -10.75 -0.97
N ASP A 94 -15.86 -11.84 -1.02
CA ASP A 94 -14.63 -11.96 -0.26
C ASP A 94 -13.61 -10.90 -0.71
N LEU A 95 -12.85 -10.36 0.24
CA LEU A 95 -11.83 -9.34 -0.01
C LEU A 95 -10.76 -9.84 -1.00
N GLY A 96 -10.35 -11.11 -0.88
CA GLY A 96 -9.42 -11.74 -1.82
C GLY A 96 -9.95 -11.76 -3.25
N SER A 97 -11.24 -12.04 -3.45
CA SER A 97 -11.87 -12.05 -4.78
C SER A 97 -11.96 -10.64 -5.39
N GLN A 98 -12.05 -9.59 -4.55
CA GLN A 98 -12.05 -8.20 -5.02
C GLN A 98 -10.68 -7.77 -5.56
N TYR A 99 -9.60 -8.32 -5.02
CA TYR A 99 -8.23 -7.99 -5.43
C TYR A 99 -7.96 -8.30 -6.91
N ILE A 100 -8.64 -9.31 -7.46
CA ILE A 100 -8.57 -9.69 -8.87
C ILE A 100 -8.98 -8.53 -9.81
N ASN A 101 -9.91 -7.68 -9.36
CA ASN A 101 -10.39 -6.54 -10.15
C ASN A 101 -9.30 -5.50 -10.42
N PHE A 102 -8.25 -5.50 -9.63
CA PHE A 102 -7.13 -4.56 -9.76
C PHE A 102 -6.03 -5.04 -10.70
N LEU A 103 -6.13 -6.27 -11.19
CA LEU A 103 -5.12 -6.83 -12.09
C LEU A 103 -5.28 -6.29 -13.51
N LYS A 104 -4.15 -6.11 -14.16
CA LYS A 104 -4.07 -5.94 -15.60
C LYS A 104 -4.45 -7.26 -16.27
N THR A 105 -5.36 -7.24 -17.22
CA THR A 105 -5.91 -8.42 -17.84
C THR A 105 -5.94 -8.31 -19.37
N GLU A 106 -5.89 -9.46 -20.04
CA GLU A 106 -6.04 -9.61 -21.49
C GLU A 106 -7.35 -10.36 -21.78
N GLU A 107 -8.15 -9.87 -22.74
CA GLU A 107 -9.33 -10.60 -23.20
C GLU A 107 -8.90 -11.88 -23.94
N VAL A 108 -9.60 -12.98 -23.67
CA VAL A 108 -9.34 -14.27 -24.30
C VAL A 108 -10.66 -14.96 -24.66
N THR A 109 -10.58 -15.82 -25.67
CA THR A 109 -11.67 -16.72 -26.03
C THR A 109 -11.42 -18.13 -25.45
N LEU A 110 -12.44 -18.96 -25.37
CA LEU A 110 -12.29 -20.32 -24.80
C LEU A 110 -11.29 -21.18 -25.59
N ASP A 111 -11.19 -20.99 -26.89
CA ASP A 111 -10.23 -21.69 -27.75
C ASP A 111 -8.78 -21.23 -27.56
N GLN A 112 -8.58 -20.08 -26.95
CA GLN A 112 -7.26 -19.56 -26.60
C GLN A 112 -6.83 -19.94 -25.17
N ALA A 113 -7.74 -20.56 -24.40
CA ALA A 113 -7.45 -21.03 -23.05
C ALA A 113 -6.43 -22.16 -23.09
N LYS A 114 -5.47 -22.13 -22.16
CA LYS A 114 -4.50 -23.20 -21.96
C LYS A 114 -5.03 -24.19 -20.91
N ASP A 115 -4.59 -25.43 -21.02
CA ASP A 115 -4.85 -26.42 -19.97
C ASP A 115 -4.27 -25.90 -18.65
N ASP A 116 -5.03 -26.07 -17.56
CA ASP A 116 -4.65 -25.60 -16.20
C ASP A 116 -4.58 -24.08 -16.02
N GLU A 117 -5.11 -23.30 -16.96
CA GLU A 117 -5.14 -21.84 -16.84
C GLU A 117 -6.36 -21.36 -16.03
N VAL A 118 -6.12 -20.43 -15.10
CA VAL A 118 -7.19 -19.74 -14.40
C VAL A 118 -7.64 -18.52 -15.22
N LEU A 119 -8.82 -18.65 -15.84
CA LEU A 119 -9.50 -17.53 -16.49
C LEU A 119 -10.44 -16.85 -15.52
N LEU A 120 -10.49 -15.53 -15.60
CA LEU A 120 -11.37 -14.68 -14.82
C LEU A 120 -12.51 -14.18 -15.70
N LYS A 121 -13.62 -13.80 -15.08
CA LYS A 121 -14.72 -13.12 -15.78
C LYS A 121 -14.78 -11.67 -15.31
N LYS A 122 -14.48 -10.74 -16.23
CA LYS A 122 -14.54 -9.30 -15.99
C LYS A 122 -15.46 -8.66 -17.03
N ASP A 123 -16.46 -7.91 -16.58
CA ASP A 123 -17.46 -7.25 -17.44
C ASP A 123 -18.13 -8.17 -18.46
N GLY A 124 -18.38 -9.42 -18.06
CA GLY A 124 -19.01 -10.44 -18.91
C GLY A 124 -18.07 -11.17 -19.87
N LYS A 125 -16.83 -10.74 -19.99
CA LYS A 125 -15.80 -11.32 -20.87
C LYS A 125 -14.87 -12.25 -20.09
N LEU A 126 -14.33 -13.25 -20.77
CA LEU A 126 -13.24 -14.04 -20.24
C LEU A 126 -11.93 -13.26 -20.38
N VAL A 127 -11.15 -13.21 -19.31
CA VAL A 127 -9.88 -12.51 -19.26
C VAL A 127 -8.81 -13.36 -18.61
N ARG A 128 -7.59 -13.16 -19.05
CA ARG A 128 -6.37 -13.72 -18.47
C ARG A 128 -5.64 -12.62 -17.71
N PRO A 129 -5.20 -12.85 -16.46
CA PRO A 129 -4.32 -11.90 -15.77
C PRO A 129 -2.99 -11.75 -16.52
N ALA A 130 -2.54 -10.52 -16.71
CA ALA A 130 -1.26 -10.24 -17.36
C ALA A 130 -0.11 -10.74 -16.46
N ARG A 131 0.66 -11.71 -16.98
CA ARG A 131 1.78 -12.32 -16.29
C ARG A 131 3.08 -12.00 -16.99
N LEU A 132 4.03 -11.44 -16.26
CA LEU A 132 5.36 -11.14 -16.76
C LEU A 132 6.21 -12.42 -16.93
N ALA A 133 7.28 -12.33 -17.71
CA ALA A 133 8.24 -13.41 -17.86
C ALA A 133 8.89 -13.86 -16.53
N SER A 134 8.96 -12.95 -15.55
CA SER A 134 9.39 -13.23 -14.17
C SER A 134 8.40 -14.10 -13.39
N GLY A 135 7.19 -14.31 -13.88
CA GLY A 135 6.11 -15.00 -13.19
C GLY A 135 5.23 -14.10 -12.31
N LEU A 136 5.57 -12.82 -12.17
CA LEU A 136 4.78 -11.84 -11.43
C LEU A 136 3.57 -11.37 -12.25
N PHE A 137 2.56 -10.84 -11.56
CA PHE A 137 1.38 -10.24 -12.18
C PHE A 137 1.39 -8.73 -12.03
N GLU A 138 0.91 -8.03 -13.04
CA GLU A 138 0.79 -6.58 -13.04
C GLU A 138 -0.57 -6.12 -12.51
N PHE A 139 -0.55 -5.02 -11.76
CA PHE A 139 -1.76 -4.28 -11.46
C PHE A 139 -2.12 -3.33 -12.60
N ALA A 140 -3.42 -3.08 -12.75
CA ALA A 140 -3.91 -2.06 -13.68
C ALA A 140 -3.60 -0.66 -13.15
N GLU A 141 -3.28 0.24 -14.07
CA GLU A 141 -3.05 1.66 -13.75
C GLU A 141 -4.27 2.28 -13.06
N GLY A 142 -4.04 3.22 -12.15
CA GLY A 142 -5.08 3.95 -11.43
C GLY A 142 -5.80 3.14 -10.34
N THR A 143 -5.36 1.91 -10.05
CA THR A 143 -5.98 1.06 -9.01
C THR A 143 -5.28 1.12 -7.65
N ASN A 144 -4.21 1.86 -7.54
CA ASN A 144 -3.35 1.94 -6.36
C ASN A 144 -4.10 2.39 -5.09
N ILE A 145 -4.90 3.46 -5.18
CA ILE A 145 -5.67 3.99 -4.03
C ILE A 145 -6.72 2.96 -3.57
N ASP A 146 -7.45 2.35 -4.50
CA ASP A 146 -8.45 1.33 -4.17
C ASP A 146 -7.81 0.11 -3.50
N ARG A 147 -6.63 -0.30 -3.95
CA ARG A 147 -5.85 -1.37 -3.32
C ARG A 147 -5.42 -1.00 -1.90
N VAL A 148 -4.93 0.22 -1.70
CA VAL A 148 -4.57 0.71 -0.35
C VAL A 148 -5.76 0.64 0.60
N VAL A 149 -6.93 1.11 0.16
CA VAL A 149 -8.15 1.09 0.98
C VAL A 149 -8.55 -0.34 1.31
N LEU A 150 -8.53 -1.25 0.32
CA LEU A 150 -8.84 -2.65 0.51
C LEU A 150 -7.86 -3.32 1.48
N ASP A 151 -6.55 -3.09 1.32
CA ASP A 151 -5.50 -3.61 2.21
C ASP A 151 -5.70 -3.15 3.65
N CYS A 152 -5.98 -1.87 3.84
CA CYS A 152 -6.22 -1.29 5.16
C CYS A 152 -7.41 -1.93 5.87
N VAL A 153 -8.56 -1.97 5.19
CA VAL A 153 -9.80 -2.57 5.73
C VAL A 153 -9.59 -4.04 6.03
N ALA A 154 -9.00 -4.78 5.10
CA ALA A 154 -8.73 -6.20 5.27
C ALA A 154 -7.76 -6.48 6.43
N SER A 155 -6.72 -5.66 6.59
CA SER A 155 -5.75 -5.80 7.68
C SER A 155 -6.36 -5.56 9.06
N LEU A 156 -7.24 -4.55 9.20
CA LEU A 156 -7.98 -4.33 10.45
C LEU A 156 -8.88 -5.52 10.80
N ARG A 157 -9.59 -6.06 9.81
CA ARG A 157 -10.44 -7.25 10.00
C ARG A 157 -9.64 -8.51 10.33
N ALA A 158 -8.39 -8.58 9.88
CA ALA A 158 -7.46 -9.65 10.23
C ALA A 158 -6.86 -9.49 11.65
N GLY A 159 -7.09 -8.35 12.34
CA GLY A 159 -6.66 -8.14 13.71
C GLY A 159 -5.46 -7.18 13.89
N ALA A 160 -5.15 -6.37 12.90
CA ALA A 160 -4.22 -5.26 13.07
C ALA A 160 -4.84 -4.16 13.94
N ASP A 161 -4.03 -3.50 14.78
CA ASP A 161 -4.47 -2.42 15.68
C ASP A 161 -4.30 -1.03 15.05
N LEU A 162 -3.28 -0.89 14.21
CA LEU A 162 -2.89 0.35 13.54
C LEU A 162 -2.59 0.08 12.07
N LEU A 163 -2.84 1.07 11.25
CA LEU A 163 -2.54 1.04 9.82
C LEU A 163 -1.40 2.02 9.50
N TRP A 164 -0.54 1.62 8.57
CA TRP A 164 0.49 2.47 8.00
C TRP A 164 0.37 2.44 6.48
N ILE A 165 0.01 3.56 5.89
CA ILE A 165 0.00 3.73 4.45
C ILE A 165 1.35 4.30 4.03
N GLU A 166 2.15 3.50 3.33
CA GLU A 166 3.40 3.99 2.74
C GLU A 166 3.12 4.64 1.39
N THR A 167 3.67 5.84 1.18
CA THR A 167 3.51 6.59 -0.07
C THR A 167 4.86 6.81 -0.75
N ALA A 168 4.86 6.86 -2.06
CA ALA A 168 6.06 7.16 -2.83
C ALA A 168 6.47 8.64 -2.68
N THR A 169 5.50 9.52 -2.52
CA THR A 169 5.69 10.96 -2.32
C THR A 169 4.83 11.48 -1.17
N PRO A 170 5.24 12.54 -0.47
CA PRO A 170 4.47 13.12 0.63
C PRO A 170 3.38 14.08 0.12
N ASN A 171 2.47 13.59 -0.73
CA ASN A 171 1.33 14.36 -1.21
C ASN A 171 0.22 14.36 -0.17
N VAL A 172 -0.03 15.52 0.44
CA VAL A 172 -1.02 15.64 1.53
C VAL A 172 -2.44 15.38 1.05
N ALA A 173 -2.80 15.79 -0.17
CA ALA A 173 -4.14 15.59 -0.71
C ALA A 173 -4.42 14.09 -0.95
N ASP A 174 -3.48 13.35 -1.52
CA ASP A 174 -3.59 11.91 -1.75
C ASP A 174 -3.65 11.15 -0.43
N ILE A 175 -2.81 11.52 0.54
CA ILE A 175 -2.82 10.93 1.88
C ILE A 175 -4.17 11.15 2.54
N ALA A 176 -4.69 12.38 2.53
CA ALA A 176 -5.99 12.71 3.11
C ALA A 176 -7.13 11.95 2.40
N HIS A 177 -7.06 11.82 1.08
CA HIS A 177 -8.04 11.07 0.30
C HIS A 177 -8.07 9.58 0.71
N MET A 178 -6.91 8.92 0.77
CA MET A 178 -6.80 7.52 1.20
C MET A 178 -7.31 7.33 2.63
N VAL A 179 -6.90 8.19 3.56
CA VAL A 179 -7.33 8.13 4.98
C VAL A 179 -8.85 8.28 5.10
N ASN A 180 -9.44 9.24 4.39
CA ASN A 180 -10.89 9.44 4.42
C ASN A 180 -11.64 8.23 3.90
N ARG A 181 -11.21 7.65 2.78
CA ARG A 181 -11.83 6.44 2.21
C ARG A 181 -11.71 5.22 3.14
N VAL A 182 -10.60 5.07 3.85
CA VAL A 182 -10.47 4.02 4.88
C VAL A 182 -11.47 4.26 6.01
N ARG A 183 -11.58 5.52 6.49
CA ARG A 183 -12.48 5.87 7.60
C ARG A 183 -13.96 5.84 7.23
N GLU A 184 -14.31 5.95 5.97
CA GLU A 184 -15.68 5.69 5.50
C GLU A 184 -16.13 4.24 5.77
N GLN A 185 -15.21 3.28 5.71
CA GLN A 185 -15.51 1.86 5.96
C GLN A 185 -15.20 1.44 7.40
N GLU A 186 -14.16 2.01 7.99
CA GLU A 186 -13.68 1.71 9.35
C GLU A 186 -13.48 3.03 10.12
N PRO A 187 -14.56 3.63 10.64
CA PRO A 187 -14.54 5.00 11.22
C PRO A 187 -13.56 5.19 12.38
N THR A 188 -13.24 4.12 13.09
CA THR A 188 -12.32 4.13 14.25
C THR A 188 -10.88 3.79 13.88
N ALA A 189 -10.58 3.64 12.59
CA ALA A 189 -9.24 3.29 12.12
C ALA A 189 -8.19 4.28 12.64
N LYS A 190 -7.16 3.73 13.27
CA LYS A 190 -5.99 4.47 13.74
C LYS A 190 -4.88 4.31 12.71
N LEU A 191 -4.29 5.43 12.31
CA LEU A 191 -3.26 5.45 11.29
C LEU A 191 -1.97 6.05 11.84
N VAL A 192 -0.86 5.56 11.33
CA VAL A 192 0.48 6.13 11.49
C VAL A 192 1.03 6.49 10.12
N TYR A 193 1.87 7.50 10.05
CA TYR A 193 2.53 7.93 8.84
C TYR A 193 4.03 8.08 9.07
N ASN A 194 4.82 7.72 8.06
CA ASN A 194 6.26 7.87 8.09
C ASN A 194 6.67 9.24 7.56
N ASN A 195 6.98 10.15 8.48
CA ASN A 195 7.61 11.42 8.13
C ASN A 195 9.09 11.20 7.80
N SER A 196 9.36 10.48 6.70
CA SER A 196 10.71 10.11 6.33
C SER A 196 11.60 11.33 6.09
N PRO A 197 12.79 11.39 6.70
CA PRO A 197 13.77 12.46 6.41
C PRO A 197 14.37 12.33 5.00
N SER A 198 14.15 11.22 4.30
CA SER A 198 14.56 11.04 2.90
C SER A 198 13.71 11.83 1.91
N PHE A 199 12.51 12.26 2.30
CA PHE A 199 11.74 13.21 1.51
C PHE A 199 12.33 14.62 1.65
N ASN A 200 12.47 15.31 0.56
CA ASN A 200 12.68 16.75 0.60
C ASN A 200 11.32 17.45 0.83
N TRP A 201 10.91 17.54 2.10
CA TRP A 201 9.61 18.07 2.51
C TRP A 201 9.39 19.49 1.98
N THR A 202 10.39 20.34 2.08
CA THR A 202 10.32 21.71 1.60
C THR A 202 10.00 21.79 0.11
N LEU A 203 10.72 21.05 -0.72
CA LEU A 203 10.46 21.03 -2.17
C LEU A 203 9.08 20.46 -2.51
N ASN A 204 8.66 19.39 -1.84
CA ASN A 204 7.36 18.79 -2.06
C ASN A 204 6.21 19.74 -1.71
N PHE A 205 6.27 20.43 -0.57
CA PHE A 205 5.24 21.40 -0.20
C PHE A 205 5.22 22.62 -1.11
N ARG A 206 6.37 23.12 -1.53
CA ARG A 206 6.42 24.19 -2.52
C ARG A 206 5.77 23.80 -3.85
N GLN A 207 6.07 22.60 -4.33
CA GLN A 207 5.47 22.12 -5.57
C GLN A 207 3.95 21.99 -5.43
N GLN A 208 3.47 21.40 -4.34
CA GLN A 208 2.04 21.26 -4.08
C GLN A 208 1.33 22.63 -3.98
N ALA A 209 1.92 23.59 -3.29
CA ALA A 209 1.38 24.95 -3.19
C ALA A 209 1.35 25.65 -4.55
N TYR A 210 2.41 25.56 -5.33
CA TYR A 210 2.46 26.12 -6.69
C TYR A 210 1.40 25.50 -7.60
N ASP A 211 1.28 24.16 -7.61
CA ASP A 211 0.32 23.45 -8.44
C ASP A 211 -1.14 23.79 -8.03
N ALA A 212 -1.40 23.97 -6.73
CA ALA A 212 -2.69 24.41 -6.23
C ALA A 212 -3.03 25.83 -6.71
N MET A 213 -2.07 26.75 -6.66
CA MET A 213 -2.26 28.13 -7.18
C MET A 213 -2.56 28.12 -8.68
N VAL A 214 -1.86 27.30 -9.46
CA VAL A 214 -2.14 27.14 -10.90
C VAL A 214 -3.54 26.59 -11.15
N ALA A 215 -3.94 25.56 -10.38
CA ALA A 215 -5.28 24.96 -10.50
C ALA A 215 -6.40 25.94 -10.14
N GLU A 216 -6.17 26.86 -9.20
CA GLU A 216 -7.09 27.94 -8.83
C GLU A 216 -7.08 29.12 -9.79
N GLY A 217 -6.23 29.09 -10.82
CA GLY A 217 -6.10 30.19 -11.80
C GLY A 217 -5.42 31.45 -11.24
N LYS A 218 -4.67 31.34 -10.15
CA LYS A 218 -3.91 32.45 -9.60
C LYS A 218 -2.73 32.82 -10.50
N ASP A 219 -2.33 34.09 -10.48
CA ASP A 219 -1.14 34.53 -11.19
C ASP A 219 0.13 34.02 -10.51
N VAL A 220 0.82 33.12 -11.17
CA VAL A 220 2.08 32.53 -10.72
C VAL A 220 3.30 33.05 -11.47
N SER A 221 3.14 34.11 -12.28
CA SER A 221 4.20 34.70 -13.10
C SER A 221 5.38 35.27 -12.30
N ALA A 222 5.14 35.61 -11.03
CA ALA A 222 6.17 36.06 -10.10
C ALA A 222 7.10 34.94 -9.63
N TYR A 223 6.70 33.66 -9.81
CA TYR A 223 7.44 32.51 -9.32
C TYR A 223 8.20 31.83 -10.46
N ASP A 224 9.52 31.77 -10.32
CA ASP A 224 10.36 30.97 -11.23
C ASP A 224 10.33 29.50 -10.78
N ARG A 225 9.61 28.67 -11.54
CA ARG A 225 9.44 27.23 -11.22
C ARG A 225 10.79 26.51 -11.08
N ALA A 226 11.79 26.87 -11.87
CA ALA A 226 13.11 26.26 -11.78
C ALA A 226 13.79 26.61 -10.45
N LYS A 227 13.63 27.85 -9.97
CA LYS A 227 14.13 28.28 -8.66
C LYS A 227 13.34 27.67 -7.51
N LEU A 228 12.02 27.50 -7.65
CA LEU A 228 11.20 26.82 -6.65
C LEU A 228 11.72 25.45 -6.28
N MET A 229 12.25 24.73 -7.26
CA MET A 229 12.78 23.38 -7.10
C MET A 229 14.26 23.39 -6.65
N SER A 230 14.89 24.56 -6.52
CA SER A 230 16.27 24.66 -6.02
C SER A 230 16.32 24.69 -4.50
N VAL A 231 17.40 24.15 -3.93
CA VAL A 231 17.64 24.15 -2.48
C VAL A 231 17.90 25.58 -1.94
N GLU A 232 18.28 26.49 -2.83
CA GLU A 232 18.66 27.86 -2.49
C GLU A 232 17.49 28.86 -2.50
N TYR A 233 16.28 28.40 -2.88
CA TYR A 233 15.13 29.29 -2.96
C TYR A 233 14.57 29.63 -1.56
N ASP A 234 14.41 30.90 -1.29
CA ASP A 234 13.77 31.37 -0.06
C ASP A 234 12.25 31.13 -0.12
N ASN A 235 11.77 30.37 0.84
CA ASN A 235 10.39 29.85 0.89
C ASN A 235 9.36 30.80 1.44
N THR A 236 9.78 31.92 2.02
CA THR A 236 8.92 32.75 2.86
C THR A 236 7.68 33.23 2.09
N GLU A 237 7.85 33.58 0.81
CA GLU A 237 6.73 34.05 -0.02
C GLU A 237 5.74 32.93 -0.39
N LEU A 238 6.24 31.70 -0.61
CA LEU A 238 5.37 30.58 -1.01
C LEU A 238 4.67 29.92 0.17
N ALA A 239 5.30 29.88 1.33
CA ALA A 239 4.68 29.45 2.57
C ALA A 239 3.52 30.37 2.95
N LEU A 240 3.70 31.69 2.78
CA LEU A 240 2.65 32.70 3.03
C LEU A 240 1.50 32.67 1.99
N ALA A 241 1.74 32.11 0.80
CA ALA A 241 0.72 31.96 -0.23
C ALA A 241 -0.06 30.63 -0.14
N ALA A 242 0.44 29.66 0.63
CA ALA A 242 -0.22 28.37 0.87
C ALA A 242 -1.11 28.36 2.12
N ASP A 243 -0.99 29.34 3.02
CA ASP A 243 -1.86 29.58 4.17
C ASP A 243 -3.10 30.40 3.78
#